data_39ccbfda4d36b05855228448a20859ae
#
_entry.id   39ccbfda4d36b05855228448a20859ae
#
_cell.length_a   1.000
_cell.length_b   1.000
_cell.length_c   1.000
_cell.angle_alpha   90.00
_cell.angle_beta   90.00
_cell.angle_gamma   90.00
#
_symmetry.space_group_name_H-M   'P 1'
#
loop_
_entity.id
_entity.type
_entity.pdbx_description
1 polymer ?
#
loop_
_entity_poly.entity_id
_entity_poly.type
_entity_poly.pdbx_seq_one_letter_code
_entity_poly.pdbx_strand_id
1 'polypeptide(L)'
;MSIDTALSWFSTQTIWVNCRWKRSLLRARGVAMGKEHVGKGVNITLGPMMNIGRAPQGGRNWEGFGPDPFLAGVGAYETILGMQSAGVQACAKHYINK
;
A
#
# COMPACT_ATOMS: atom_id res chain seq x y z
N MET A 1 3.45 -2.66 -19.96
CA MET A 1 2.82 -1.99 -18.79
C MET A 1 3.92 -1.43 -17.93
N SER A 2 3.91 -0.13 -17.65
CA SER A 2 4.95 0.46 -16.80
C SER A 2 4.78 -0.02 -15.36
N ILE A 3 5.88 -0.01 -14.59
CA ILE A 3 5.86 -0.34 -13.15
C ILE A 3 4.86 0.57 -12.42
N ASP A 4 4.77 1.83 -12.80
CA ASP A 4 3.83 2.80 -12.22
C ASP A 4 2.36 2.43 -12.47
N THR A 5 2.05 1.87 -13.61
CA THR A 5 0.67 1.44 -13.93
C THR A 5 0.27 0.22 -13.10
N ALA A 6 1.17 -0.74 -12.91
CA ALA A 6 0.92 -1.88 -12.03
C ALA A 6 0.72 -1.44 -10.58
N LEU A 7 1.54 -0.50 -10.09
CA LEU A 7 1.42 0.08 -8.75
C LEU A 7 0.07 0.79 -8.56
N SER A 8 -0.43 1.51 -9.55
CA SER A 8 -1.70 2.24 -9.45
C SER A 8 -2.90 1.29 -9.30
N TRP A 9 -2.93 0.19 -10.02
CA TRP A 9 -4.01 -0.80 -9.92
C TRP A 9 -4.08 -1.46 -8.54
N PHE A 10 -2.94 -1.76 -7.94
CA PHE A 10 -2.88 -2.37 -6.61
C PHE A 10 -3.25 -1.40 -5.48
N SER A 11 -2.91 -0.13 -5.62
CA SER A 11 -3.27 0.89 -4.63
C SER A 11 -4.78 1.08 -4.51
N THR A 12 -5.49 1.06 -5.63
CA THR A 12 -6.96 1.23 -5.64
C THR A 12 -7.67 0.17 -4.82
N GLN A 13 -7.14 -1.04 -4.78
CA GLN A 13 -7.72 -2.12 -3.99
C GLN A 13 -7.47 -1.98 -2.49
N THR A 14 -6.59 -1.10 -2.08
CA THR A 14 -6.26 -0.89 -0.67
C THR A 14 -7.49 -0.48 0.14
N ILE A 15 -8.30 0.43 -0.37
CA ILE A 15 -9.52 0.89 0.28
C ILE A 15 -10.50 -0.27 0.48
N TRP A 16 -10.71 -1.09 -0.54
CA TRP A 16 -11.63 -2.24 -0.46
C TRP A 16 -11.18 -3.29 0.54
N VAL A 17 -9.88 -3.56 0.62
CA VAL A 17 -9.32 -4.52 1.56
C VAL A 17 -9.42 -4.00 2.99
N ASN A 18 -9.23 -2.71 3.20
CA ASN A 18 -9.43 -2.06 4.49
C ASN A 18 -10.87 -2.15 4.99
N CYS A 19 -11.85 -2.00 4.10
CA CYS A 19 -13.26 -2.10 4.46
C CYS A 19 -13.64 -3.46 5.05
N ARG A 20 -12.82 -4.49 4.85
CA ARG A 20 -13.06 -5.82 5.42
C ARG A 20 -12.49 -6.00 6.83
N TRP A 21 -11.74 -5.05 7.36
CA TRP A 21 -11.18 -5.05 8.72
C TRP A 21 -10.41 -6.33 9.10
N LYS A 22 -9.82 -7.01 8.12
CA LYS A 22 -9.13 -8.28 8.33
C LYS A 22 -7.62 -8.15 8.10
N ARG A 23 -6.85 -8.14 9.18
CA ARG A 23 -5.38 -7.98 9.13
C ARG A 23 -4.69 -9.06 8.29
N SER A 24 -5.15 -10.32 8.40
CA SER A 24 -4.58 -11.42 7.61
C SER A 24 -4.71 -11.21 6.11
N LEU A 25 -5.80 -10.59 5.67
CA LEU A 25 -6.02 -10.28 4.27
C LEU A 25 -5.10 -9.15 3.78
N LEU A 26 -4.89 -8.13 4.61
CA LEU A 26 -3.93 -7.07 4.33
C LEU A 26 -2.51 -7.63 4.17
N ARG A 27 -2.11 -8.52 5.08
CA ARG A 27 -0.82 -9.20 5.03
C ARG A 27 -0.68 -10.05 3.76
N ALA A 28 -1.68 -10.87 3.46
CA ALA A 28 -1.68 -11.72 2.26
C ALA A 28 -1.59 -10.89 0.97
N ARG A 29 -2.29 -9.76 0.92
CA ARG A 29 -2.19 -8.82 -0.20
C ARG A 29 -0.78 -8.25 -0.34
N GLY A 30 -0.16 -7.84 0.77
CA GLY A 30 1.22 -7.35 0.79
C GLY A 30 2.20 -8.40 0.26
N VAL A 31 2.05 -9.66 0.67
CA VAL A 31 2.86 -10.78 0.17
C VAL A 31 2.67 -10.97 -1.34
N ALA A 32 1.44 -10.95 -1.82
CA ALA A 32 1.14 -11.12 -3.25
C ALA A 32 1.76 -10.00 -4.09
N MET A 33 1.63 -8.75 -3.63
CA MET A 33 2.25 -7.58 -4.28
C MET A 33 3.77 -7.69 -4.30
N GLY A 34 4.37 -8.09 -3.19
CA GLY A 34 5.80 -8.28 -3.08
C GLY A 34 6.32 -9.34 -4.06
N LYS A 35 5.62 -10.47 -4.16
CA LYS A 35 5.97 -11.53 -5.12
C LYS A 35 5.90 -11.05 -6.56
N GLU A 36 4.90 -10.28 -6.93
CA GLU A 36 4.83 -9.70 -8.28
C GLU A 36 5.99 -8.76 -8.58
N HIS A 37 6.33 -7.89 -7.63
CA HIS A 37 7.46 -6.99 -7.79
C HIS A 37 8.78 -7.74 -7.97
N VAL A 38 9.04 -8.74 -7.13
CA VAL A 38 10.22 -9.59 -7.25
C VAL A 38 10.24 -10.31 -8.60
N GLY A 39 9.11 -10.86 -9.02
CA GLY A 39 9.00 -11.56 -10.30
C GLY A 39 9.25 -10.67 -11.52
N LYS A 40 9.04 -9.36 -11.38
CA LYS A 40 9.31 -8.38 -12.43
C LYS A 40 10.69 -7.70 -12.30
N GLY A 41 11.50 -8.15 -11.36
CA GLY A 41 12.86 -7.62 -11.15
C GLY A 41 12.90 -6.28 -10.39
N VAL A 42 11.85 -5.94 -9.66
CA VAL A 42 11.78 -4.72 -8.86
C VAL A 42 12.32 -4.96 -7.47
N ASN A 43 13.27 -4.16 -7.03
CA ASN A 43 13.91 -4.27 -5.72
C ASN A 43 13.25 -3.40 -4.64
N ILE A 44 12.69 -2.25 -5.04
CA ILE A 44 12.08 -1.27 -4.14
C ILE A 44 10.70 -0.91 -4.66
N THR A 45 9.69 -1.03 -3.80
CA THR A 45 8.31 -0.62 -4.10
C THR A 45 8.04 0.75 -3.47
N LEU A 46 7.56 1.70 -4.26
CA LEU A 46 7.14 3.02 -3.77
C LEU A 46 5.72 2.92 -3.18
N GLY A 47 5.64 2.38 -2.00
CA GLY A 47 4.40 2.16 -1.25
C GLY A 47 4.66 1.34 0.02
N PRO A 48 3.64 1.23 0.87
CA PRO A 48 2.28 1.76 0.74
C PRO A 48 2.19 3.27 0.98
N MET A 49 1.12 3.90 0.47
CA MET A 49 0.75 5.24 0.86
C MET A 49 0.04 5.19 2.20
N MET A 50 0.63 5.82 3.20
CA MET A 50 0.08 5.86 4.56
C MET A 50 -0.39 7.24 4.99
N ASN A 51 -0.38 8.21 4.08
CA ASN A 51 -0.92 9.54 4.34
C ASN A 51 -2.41 9.48 4.66
N ILE A 52 -2.83 10.32 5.59
CA ILE A 52 -4.22 10.44 5.98
C ILE A 52 -4.96 11.26 4.93
N GLY A 53 -6.09 10.74 4.44
CA GLY A 53 -6.96 11.44 3.50
C GLY A 53 -7.77 12.54 4.20
N ARG A 54 -7.14 13.65 4.53
CA ARG A 54 -7.76 14.75 5.30
C ARG A 54 -8.44 15.82 4.45
N ALA A 55 -8.18 15.85 3.15
CA ALA A 55 -8.80 16.81 2.22
C ALA A 55 -9.32 16.06 1.00
N PRO A 56 -10.63 16.12 0.70
CA PRO A 56 -11.22 15.43 -0.46
C PRO A 56 -10.61 15.85 -1.80
N GLN A 57 -10.08 17.07 -1.87
CA GLN A 57 -9.44 17.61 -3.07
C GLN A 57 -8.06 17.04 -3.36
N GLY A 58 -7.50 16.24 -2.46
CA GLY A 58 -6.24 15.57 -2.68
C GLY A 58 -6.33 14.59 -3.86
N GLY A 59 -5.55 14.79 -4.91
CA GLY A 59 -5.67 14.05 -6.16
C GLY A 59 -5.31 12.57 -6.08
N ARG A 60 -4.70 12.13 -4.98
CA ARG A 60 -4.19 10.76 -4.81
C ARG A 60 -4.66 10.07 -3.53
N ASN A 61 -5.76 10.55 -2.94
CA ASN A 61 -6.32 9.94 -1.72
C ASN A 61 -6.69 8.46 -1.90
N TRP A 62 -7.06 8.06 -3.09
CA TRP A 62 -7.43 6.70 -3.44
C TRP A 62 -6.29 5.67 -3.29
N GLU A 63 -5.04 6.13 -3.25
CA GLU A 63 -3.88 5.25 -3.04
C GLU A 63 -3.71 4.83 -1.57
N GLY A 64 -4.29 5.56 -0.63
CA GLY A 64 -4.09 5.37 0.80
C GLY A 64 -5.16 4.54 1.49
N PHE A 65 -5.07 4.49 2.81
CA PHE A 65 -5.95 3.68 3.67
C PHE A 65 -7.17 4.45 4.21
N GLY A 66 -7.34 5.70 3.82
CA GLY A 66 -8.45 6.53 4.26
C GLY A 66 -8.04 7.58 5.31
N PRO A 67 -9.04 8.20 5.97
CA PRO A 67 -8.79 9.35 6.86
C PRO A 67 -8.43 8.97 8.30
N ASP A 68 -8.62 7.73 8.72
CA ASP A 68 -8.36 7.32 10.09
C ASP A 68 -6.88 6.95 10.30
N PRO A 69 -6.16 7.63 11.22
CA PRO A 69 -4.75 7.36 11.43
C PRO A 69 -4.46 5.98 12.03
N PHE A 70 -5.34 5.45 12.87
CA PHE A 70 -5.17 4.12 13.44
C PHE A 70 -5.27 3.05 12.36
N LEU A 71 -6.30 3.12 11.52
CA LEU A 71 -6.49 2.19 10.42
C LEU A 71 -5.35 2.27 9.40
N ALA A 72 -4.92 3.49 9.07
CA ALA A 72 -3.78 3.70 8.18
C ALA A 72 -2.49 3.09 8.73
N GLY A 73 -2.25 3.23 10.03
CA GLY A 73 -1.10 2.64 10.70
C GLY A 73 -1.12 1.11 10.66
N VAL A 74 -2.24 0.49 10.99
CA VAL A 74 -2.40 -0.97 10.91
C VAL A 74 -2.27 -1.48 9.48
N GLY A 75 -2.91 -0.79 8.53
CA GLY A 75 -2.84 -1.14 7.12
C GLY A 75 -1.42 -1.06 6.56
N ALA A 76 -0.71 0.00 6.89
CA ALA A 76 0.69 0.17 6.49
C ALA A 76 1.59 -0.92 7.09
N TYR A 77 1.44 -1.20 8.39
CA TYR A 77 2.20 -2.23 9.08
C TYR A 77 2.06 -3.60 8.41
N GLU A 78 0.83 -4.06 8.22
CA GLU A 78 0.57 -5.37 7.61
C GLU A 78 1.07 -5.44 6.16
N THR A 79 0.87 -4.37 5.39
CA THR A 79 1.30 -4.31 3.99
C THR A 79 2.82 -4.35 3.87
N ILE A 80 3.53 -3.57 4.68
CA ILE A 80 5.00 -3.51 4.67
C ILE A 80 5.59 -4.88 5.05
N LEU A 81 5.10 -5.48 6.12
CA LEU A 81 5.58 -6.79 6.54
C LEU A 81 5.33 -7.85 5.45
N GLY A 82 4.16 -7.80 4.81
CA GLY A 82 3.85 -8.70 3.71
C GLY A 82 4.80 -8.53 2.52
N MET A 83 5.00 -7.30 2.06
CA MET A 83 5.89 -7.00 0.94
C MET A 83 7.34 -7.41 1.22
N GLN A 84 7.85 -7.03 2.40
CA GLN A 84 9.24 -7.33 2.75
C GLN A 84 9.50 -8.81 3.00
N SER A 85 8.51 -9.56 3.46
CA SER A 85 8.60 -11.02 3.56
C SER A 85 8.76 -11.70 2.20
N ALA A 86 8.27 -11.08 1.14
CA ALA A 86 8.42 -11.58 -0.23
C ALA A 86 9.75 -11.19 -0.89
N GLY A 87 10.55 -10.33 -0.27
CA GLY A 87 11.88 -9.96 -0.76
C GLY A 87 11.99 -8.63 -1.49
N VAL A 88 10.96 -7.76 -1.43
CA VAL A 88 11.02 -6.41 -1.95
C VAL A 88 11.07 -5.39 -0.81
N GLN A 89 11.84 -4.36 -0.96
CA GLN A 89 11.90 -3.27 0.02
C GLN A 89 10.68 -2.35 -0.14
N ALA A 90 9.91 -2.20 0.92
CA ALA A 90 8.81 -1.23 0.95
C ALA A 90 9.33 0.18 1.27
N CYS A 91 8.74 1.18 0.62
CA CYS A 91 9.03 2.58 0.88
C CYS A 91 7.72 3.30 1.23
N ALA A 92 7.46 3.44 2.52
CA ALA A 92 6.26 4.13 2.99
C ALA A 92 6.26 5.59 2.51
N LYS A 93 5.15 6.01 1.92
CA LYS A 93 5.04 7.33 1.29
C LYS A 93 3.80 8.07 1.77
N HIS A 94 3.72 9.37 1.63
CA HIS A 94 4.73 10.30 1.08
C HIS A 94 5.27 11.11 2.25
N TYR A 95 6.51 10.96 2.57
CA TYR A 95 7.16 11.57 3.73
C TYR A 95 6.45 12.84 4.22
N ILE A 96 5.81 12.74 5.36
CA ILE A 96 5.06 13.67 6.20
C ILE A 96 4.05 14.60 5.50
N ASN A 97 2.76 14.43 5.86
CA ASN A 97 1.66 15.39 5.68
C ASN A 97 1.38 15.90 4.26
N LYS A 98 1.59 15.07 3.28
CA LYS A 98 1.13 15.41 1.95
C LYS A 98 -0.38 15.23 1.83
#